data_c93f2c2f76d507215cde1d993fdf421f
#
_entry.id   c93f2c2f76d507215cde1d993fdf421f
#
_cell.length_a   1.000
_cell.length_b   1.000
_cell.length_c   1.000
_cell.angle_alpha   90.00
_cell.angle_beta   90.00
_cell.angle_gamma   90.00
#
_symmetry.space_group_name_H-M   'P 1'
#
loop_
_entity.id
_entity.type
_entity.pdbx_description
1 polymer ?
#
loop_
_entity_poly.entity_id
_entity_poly.type
_entity_poly.pdbx_seq_one_letter_code
_entity_poly.pdbx_strand_id
1 'polypeptide(L)'
;MKRSGIIVGGSVVARIWLGALLVLAGSGTCSAQIIFPKSSDDAAKVVSLTGDVSVLRDSQPWSLNVGDQVQTQQVILTGPDGYAKFQTSDGSTFEVYPSSNVIFRKNPGSLQDLLDLFVGRVKIHIQRLGGQPNPNRIMTPTAVISVRGTIFDVSINDDDETTIVSVEEGSVEVRHALKPGSAKIVNAGESLHVYRDQPLAQSVIDKNELFHRIMRGLEDAAYRIAISPAGHDGLSIPTGPQTGDKGPPAPPNAPPPP
;
A
#
# COMPACT_ATOMS: atom_id res chain seq x y z
N MET A 1 -23.64 80.72 -33.30
CA MET A 1 -22.81 81.96 -33.23
C MET A 1 -21.38 81.61 -33.11
N LYS A 2 -20.62 82.02 -34.15
CA LYS A 2 -19.28 82.61 -34.20
C LYS A 2 -18.17 81.75 -33.65
N ARG A 3 -17.35 81.30 -34.49
CA ARG A 3 -16.12 81.72 -35.24
C ARG A 3 -14.88 81.22 -34.55
N SER A 4 -14.12 80.41 -35.23
CA SER A 4 -13.00 80.75 -36.16
C SER A 4 -11.70 81.09 -35.46
N GLY A 5 -10.62 80.45 -35.87
CA GLY A 5 -9.21 80.83 -35.65
C GLY A 5 -8.24 79.73 -35.92
N ILE A 6 -7.91 79.54 -37.08
CA ILE A 6 -6.75 79.26 -37.92
C ILE A 6 -5.52 80.07 -37.47
N ILE A 7 -4.33 79.49 -37.57
CA ILE A 7 -3.03 79.93 -38.11
C ILE A 7 -1.97 79.00 -37.71
N VAL A 8 -1.39 78.11 -38.49
CA VAL A 8 -0.33 78.19 -39.52
C VAL A 8 1.02 78.75 -39.07
N GLY A 9 2.00 77.99 -39.29
CA GLY A 9 3.42 78.32 -39.38
C GLY A 9 4.27 77.30 -38.65
N GLY A 10 5.10 76.55 -39.19
CA GLY A 10 5.87 76.66 -40.38
C GLY A 10 7.30 76.28 -40.04
N SER A 11 7.83 75.30 -40.74
CA SER A 11 9.20 75.22 -41.19
C SER A 11 10.29 74.92 -40.13
N VAL A 12 11.23 74.06 -40.28
CA VAL A 12 12.18 73.64 -41.27
C VAL A 12 13.32 72.79 -40.57
N VAL A 13 13.52 71.61 -41.07
CA VAL A 13 14.81 70.95 -41.27
C VAL A 13 15.91 71.03 -40.22
N ALA A 14 16.28 69.85 -39.69
CA ALA A 14 17.68 69.47 -39.64
C ALA A 14 17.83 67.95 -39.58
N ARG A 15 18.39 67.38 -40.58
CA ARG A 15 18.93 66.03 -40.71
C ARG A 15 20.11 65.89 -39.77
N ILE A 16 20.10 64.95 -38.83
CA ILE A 16 21.34 64.38 -38.30
C ILE A 16 21.15 62.88 -38.18
N TRP A 17 21.91 62.19 -38.99
CA TRP A 17 22.15 60.77 -38.91
C TRP A 17 22.95 60.50 -37.65
N LEU A 18 22.46 59.59 -36.80
CA LEU A 18 23.36 58.79 -35.95
C LEU A 18 22.75 57.41 -35.72
N GLY A 19 23.41 56.42 -36.23
CA GLY A 19 23.07 55.02 -36.07
C GLY A 19 23.09 54.63 -34.58
N ALA A 20 22.00 54.10 -34.10
CA ALA A 20 21.95 53.40 -32.82
C ALA A 20 21.70 51.93 -33.07
N LEU A 21 22.75 51.21 -32.82
CA LEU A 21 22.87 49.74 -32.77
C LEU A 21 21.76 49.18 -31.87
N LEU A 22 20.76 48.51 -32.44
CA LEU A 22 19.72 47.82 -31.70
C LEU A 22 20.30 46.49 -31.21
N VAL A 23 20.88 46.50 -30.00
CA VAL A 23 21.21 45.29 -29.25
C VAL A 23 19.90 44.66 -28.76
N LEU A 24 19.42 43.67 -29.50
CA LEU A 24 18.36 42.75 -29.00
C LEU A 24 18.96 41.93 -27.87
N ALA A 25 18.85 42.42 -26.65
CA ALA A 25 19.02 41.59 -25.45
C ALA A 25 17.81 40.64 -25.39
N GLY A 26 17.97 39.44 -25.93
CA GLY A 26 17.06 38.33 -25.74
C GLY A 26 17.05 37.93 -24.27
N SER A 27 16.11 38.50 -23.51
CA SER A 27 15.78 38.04 -22.16
C SER A 27 15.12 36.66 -22.28
N GLY A 28 15.91 35.61 -22.38
CA GLY A 28 15.45 34.25 -22.19
C GLY A 28 14.90 34.13 -20.76
N THR A 29 13.59 34.24 -20.63
CA THR A 29 12.90 33.85 -19.39
C THR A 29 13.11 32.34 -19.23
N CYS A 30 14.14 31.96 -18.51
CA CYS A 30 14.32 30.61 -18.01
C CYS A 30 13.18 30.37 -17.02
N SER A 31 12.07 29.80 -17.50
CA SER A 31 11.01 29.31 -16.61
C SER A 31 11.60 28.13 -15.85
N ALA A 32 12.14 28.40 -14.68
CA ALA A 32 12.47 27.35 -13.73
C ALA A 32 11.15 26.68 -13.34
N GLN A 33 10.86 25.52 -13.94
CA GLN A 33 9.82 24.65 -13.47
C GLN A 33 10.26 24.16 -12.08
N ILE A 34 9.64 24.71 -11.06
CA ILE A 34 9.77 24.21 -9.70
C ILE A 34 9.07 22.85 -9.72
N ILE A 35 9.84 21.80 -9.93
CA ILE A 35 9.41 20.43 -9.71
C ILE A 35 9.30 20.32 -8.18
N PHE A 36 8.09 20.51 -7.65
CA PHE A 36 7.81 20.12 -6.28
C PHE A 36 8.05 18.61 -6.20
N PRO A 37 8.97 18.13 -5.36
CA PRO A 37 9.07 16.70 -5.14
C PRO A 37 7.70 16.26 -4.62
N LYS A 38 7.05 15.33 -5.34
CA LYS A 38 5.82 14.68 -4.87
C LYS A 38 6.15 14.11 -3.49
N SER A 39 5.47 14.60 -2.46
CA SER A 39 5.75 14.21 -1.08
C SER A 39 5.67 12.68 -0.98
N SER A 40 6.70 12.06 -0.43
CA SER A 40 6.79 10.62 -0.21
C SER A 40 5.73 10.11 0.78
N ASP A 41 4.98 11.01 1.40
CA ASP A 41 3.92 10.70 2.36
C ASP A 41 2.72 9.97 1.72
N ASP A 42 2.56 10.07 0.40
CA ASP A 42 1.46 9.45 -0.35
C ASP A 42 1.85 8.11 -1.00
N ALA A 43 2.98 7.52 -0.62
CA ALA A 43 3.45 6.26 -1.15
C ALA A 43 3.36 5.13 -0.12
N ALA A 44 3.22 3.89 -0.60
CA ALA A 44 3.37 2.70 0.20
C ALA A 44 4.69 2.02 -0.13
N LYS A 45 5.49 1.67 0.88
CA LYS A 45 6.77 1.00 0.74
C LYS A 45 6.60 -0.51 0.79
N VAL A 46 7.22 -1.24 -0.14
CA VAL A 46 7.30 -2.70 -0.10
C VAL A 46 8.22 -3.13 1.05
N VAL A 47 7.67 -3.84 2.03
CA VAL A 47 8.40 -4.34 3.21
C VAL A 47 8.87 -5.77 3.02
N SER A 48 8.04 -6.61 2.42
CA SER A 48 8.38 -7.98 2.03
C SER A 48 7.65 -8.35 0.74
N LEU A 49 8.24 -9.26 -0.02
CA LEU A 49 7.71 -9.69 -1.32
C LEU A 49 8.18 -11.10 -1.61
N THR A 50 7.31 -11.92 -2.20
CA THR A 50 7.59 -13.25 -2.72
C THR A 50 6.80 -13.48 -3.99
N GLY A 51 7.36 -14.29 -4.90
CA GLY A 51 6.72 -14.62 -6.17
C GLY A 51 6.58 -13.42 -7.12
N ASP A 52 5.63 -13.51 -8.03
CA ASP A 52 5.41 -12.48 -9.05
C ASP A 52 4.49 -11.38 -8.51
N VAL A 53 5.07 -10.20 -8.29
CA VAL A 53 4.35 -8.99 -7.88
C VAL A 53 4.79 -7.82 -8.74
N SER A 54 3.83 -7.16 -9.35
CA SER A 54 4.07 -6.04 -10.26
C SER A 54 3.14 -4.86 -9.97
N VAL A 55 3.53 -3.71 -10.47
CA VAL A 55 2.73 -2.49 -10.45
C VAL A 55 2.54 -1.98 -11.88
N LEU A 56 1.33 -1.55 -12.22
CA LEU A 56 1.09 -0.93 -13.53
C LEU A 56 1.57 0.52 -13.53
N ARG A 57 2.47 0.82 -14.46
CA ARG A 57 2.91 2.18 -14.80
C ARG A 57 2.67 2.40 -16.28
N ASP A 58 1.88 3.41 -16.62
CA ASP A 58 1.50 3.69 -18.01
C ASP A 58 0.99 2.45 -18.78
N SER A 59 0.16 1.64 -18.10
CA SER A 59 -0.40 0.37 -18.59
C SER A 59 0.63 -0.75 -18.86
N GLN A 60 1.88 -0.59 -18.38
CA GLN A 60 2.91 -1.63 -18.45
C GLN A 60 3.18 -2.19 -17.06
N PRO A 61 3.27 -3.52 -16.91
CA PRO A 61 3.64 -4.13 -15.64
C PRO A 61 5.13 -3.96 -15.36
N TRP A 62 5.45 -3.50 -14.16
CA TRP A 62 6.81 -3.36 -13.64
C TRP A 62 6.94 -4.21 -12.39
N SER A 63 7.86 -5.16 -12.40
CA SER A 63 8.14 -6.00 -11.23
C SER A 63 8.61 -5.16 -10.05
N LEU A 64 8.08 -5.46 -8.88
CA LEU A 64 8.46 -4.82 -7.63
C LEU A 64 9.57 -5.57 -6.91
N ASN A 65 10.35 -4.84 -6.14
CA ASN A 65 11.37 -5.36 -5.23
C ASN A 65 11.12 -4.82 -3.82
N VAL A 66 11.67 -5.50 -2.82
CA VAL A 66 11.64 -5.01 -1.44
C VAL A 66 12.36 -3.65 -1.37
N GLY A 67 11.71 -2.68 -0.75
CA GLY A 67 12.16 -1.29 -0.65
C GLY A 67 11.57 -0.35 -1.69
N ASP A 68 10.99 -0.85 -2.77
CA ASP A 68 10.31 -0.03 -3.78
C ASP A 68 9.11 0.69 -3.18
N GLN A 69 8.69 1.77 -3.86
CA GLN A 69 7.53 2.56 -3.47
C GLN A 69 6.43 2.47 -4.54
N VAL A 70 5.23 2.19 -4.08
CA VAL A 70 4.01 2.24 -4.88
C VAL A 70 3.33 3.59 -4.62
N GLN A 71 3.12 4.34 -5.70
CA GLN A 71 2.47 5.64 -5.64
C GLN A 71 0.95 5.50 -5.61
N THR A 72 0.26 6.55 -5.15
CA THR A 72 -1.20 6.61 -5.23
C THR A 72 -1.69 6.41 -6.65
N GLN A 73 -2.83 5.75 -6.79
CA GLN A 73 -3.51 5.38 -8.04
C GLN A 73 -2.77 4.32 -8.89
N GLN A 74 -1.68 3.75 -8.39
CA GLN A 74 -1.06 2.62 -9.06
C GLN A 74 -1.80 1.32 -8.73
N VAL A 75 -1.87 0.46 -9.73
CA VAL A 75 -2.48 -0.87 -9.62
C VAL A 75 -1.40 -1.86 -9.26
N ILE A 76 -1.60 -2.59 -8.17
CA ILE A 76 -0.76 -3.70 -7.73
C ILE A 76 -1.38 -4.99 -8.24
N LEU A 77 -0.60 -5.82 -8.90
CA LEU A 77 -0.98 -7.12 -9.42
C LEU A 77 -0.10 -8.18 -8.78
N THR A 78 -0.71 -9.26 -8.26
CA THR A 78 0.00 -10.44 -7.79
C THR A 78 -0.31 -11.64 -8.65
N GLY A 79 0.72 -12.39 -9.03
CA GLY A 79 0.58 -13.67 -9.69
C GLY A 79 0.03 -14.76 -8.75
N PRO A 80 -0.12 -16.00 -9.25
CA PRO A 80 -0.64 -17.12 -8.45
C PRO A 80 0.22 -17.49 -7.24
N ASP A 81 1.50 -17.13 -7.25
CA ASP A 81 2.48 -17.32 -6.18
C ASP A 81 2.91 -15.99 -5.54
N GLY A 82 2.32 -14.87 -6.00
CA GLY A 82 2.69 -13.53 -5.62
C GLY A 82 2.15 -13.14 -4.24
N TYR A 83 3.01 -12.63 -3.37
CA TYR A 83 2.64 -12.03 -2.09
C TYR A 83 3.49 -10.79 -1.84
N ALA A 84 2.88 -9.73 -1.34
CA ALA A 84 3.64 -8.56 -0.90
C ALA A 84 3.00 -7.89 0.30
N LYS A 85 3.86 -7.40 1.20
CA LYS A 85 3.49 -6.55 2.34
C LYS A 85 3.96 -5.14 2.09
N PHE A 86 3.06 -4.21 2.26
CA PHE A 86 3.29 -2.78 2.09
C PHE A 86 3.11 -2.05 3.41
N GLN A 87 3.85 -0.97 3.59
CA GLN A 87 3.72 -0.06 4.73
C GLN A 87 3.51 1.36 4.23
N THR A 88 2.51 2.03 4.76
CA THR A 88 2.21 3.44 4.53
C THR A 88 2.96 4.34 5.50
N SER A 89 3.06 5.64 5.21
CA SER A 89 3.78 6.62 6.04
C SER A 89 3.25 6.77 7.46
N ASP A 90 1.96 6.45 7.68
CA ASP A 90 1.33 6.45 9.01
C ASP A 90 1.58 5.18 9.83
N GLY A 91 2.38 4.24 9.30
CA GLY A 91 2.70 2.97 9.95
C GLY A 91 1.67 1.87 9.72
N SER A 92 0.54 2.16 9.07
CA SER A 92 -0.41 1.12 8.66
C SER A 92 0.21 0.19 7.64
N THR A 93 -0.22 -1.07 7.63
CA THR A 93 0.27 -2.06 6.67
C THR A 93 -0.87 -2.76 5.97
N PHE A 94 -0.63 -3.17 4.73
CA PHE A 94 -1.52 -4.07 4.02
C PHE A 94 -0.72 -5.16 3.32
N GLU A 95 -1.27 -6.36 3.32
CA GLU A 95 -0.69 -7.54 2.71
C GLU A 95 -1.58 -7.95 1.54
N VAL A 96 -1.00 -8.09 0.36
CA VAL A 96 -1.69 -8.51 -0.87
C VAL A 96 -1.32 -9.95 -1.13
N TYR A 97 -2.33 -10.82 -1.19
CA TYR A 97 -2.19 -12.25 -1.37
C TYR A 97 -2.20 -12.63 -2.85
N PRO A 98 -1.94 -13.90 -3.20
CA PRO A 98 -1.91 -14.34 -4.59
C PRO A 98 -3.17 -14.02 -5.38
N SER A 99 -3.00 -13.88 -6.69
CA SER A 99 -4.08 -13.64 -7.67
C SER A 99 -4.95 -12.43 -7.33
N SER A 100 -4.34 -11.37 -6.81
CA SER A 100 -5.06 -10.16 -6.40
C SER A 100 -4.78 -8.99 -7.32
N ASN A 101 -5.80 -8.12 -7.45
CA ASN A 101 -5.73 -6.84 -8.15
C ASN A 101 -6.21 -5.72 -7.22
N VAL A 102 -5.30 -4.83 -6.86
CA VAL A 102 -5.51 -3.78 -5.86
C VAL A 102 -5.07 -2.43 -6.39
N ILE A 103 -5.89 -1.40 -6.25
CA ILE A 103 -5.44 -0.01 -6.47
C ILE A 103 -5.11 0.61 -5.12
N PHE A 104 -3.89 1.13 -4.99
CA PHE A 104 -3.49 1.93 -3.84
C PHE A 104 -4.00 3.36 -4.02
N ARG A 105 -4.86 3.83 -3.11
CA ARG A 105 -5.54 5.13 -3.22
C ARG A 105 -4.91 6.22 -2.39
N LYS A 106 -4.68 6.02 -1.14
CA LYS A 106 -4.29 7.00 -0.13
C LYS A 106 -4.48 8.47 -0.55
N ASN A 107 -5.69 8.97 -0.41
CA ASN A 107 -6.01 10.38 -0.70
C ASN A 107 -5.69 11.25 0.52
N PRO A 108 -4.78 12.22 0.43
CA PRO A 108 -4.58 13.22 1.47
C PRO A 108 -5.76 14.20 1.47
N GLY A 109 -6.81 13.91 2.20
CA GLY A 109 -7.93 14.85 2.37
C GLY A 109 -9.27 14.17 2.61
N SER A 110 -9.88 14.45 3.67
CA SER A 110 -11.24 14.29 4.19
C SER A 110 -11.90 12.90 4.26
N LEU A 111 -11.61 11.93 3.41
CA LEU A 111 -11.96 10.51 3.57
C LEU A 111 -10.82 9.71 2.95
N GLN A 112 -10.06 9.05 3.78
CA GLN A 112 -8.85 8.37 3.36
C GLN A 112 -9.22 7.04 2.69
N ASP A 113 -9.49 7.07 1.39
CA ASP A 113 -9.55 5.87 0.58
C ASP A 113 -8.15 5.26 0.57
N LEU A 114 -7.99 4.10 1.20
CA LEU A 114 -6.71 3.41 1.28
C LEU A 114 -6.50 2.49 0.09
N LEU A 115 -7.47 1.64 -0.19
CA LEU A 115 -7.39 0.59 -1.21
C LEU A 115 -8.73 0.41 -1.93
N ASP A 116 -8.66 0.09 -3.24
CA ASP A 116 -9.73 -0.56 -3.97
C ASP A 116 -9.28 -1.99 -4.30
N LEU A 117 -9.99 -2.99 -3.80
CA LEU A 117 -9.76 -4.39 -4.11
C LEU A 117 -10.78 -4.83 -5.17
N PHE A 118 -10.31 -5.32 -6.31
CA PHE A 118 -11.17 -5.79 -7.41
C PHE A 118 -11.35 -7.30 -7.41
N VAL A 119 -10.30 -8.03 -7.08
CA VAL A 119 -10.26 -9.49 -7.03
C VAL A 119 -9.16 -9.93 -6.08
N GLY A 120 -9.30 -11.10 -5.49
CA GLY A 120 -8.32 -11.71 -4.60
C GLY A 120 -8.52 -11.35 -3.13
N ARG A 121 -7.43 -11.22 -2.38
CA ARG A 121 -7.46 -11.07 -0.92
C ARG A 121 -6.43 -10.06 -0.43
N VAL A 122 -6.83 -9.24 0.55
CA VAL A 122 -5.93 -8.35 1.28
C VAL A 122 -6.15 -8.47 2.78
N LYS A 123 -5.07 -8.46 3.56
CA LYS A 123 -5.10 -8.32 5.01
C LYS A 123 -4.58 -6.94 5.37
N ILE A 124 -5.31 -6.23 6.23
CA ILE A 124 -5.06 -4.83 6.50
C ILE A 124 -4.93 -4.61 8.01
N HIS A 125 -3.89 -3.89 8.38
CA HIS A 125 -3.65 -3.44 9.74
C HIS A 125 -3.58 -1.92 9.75
N ILE A 126 -4.63 -1.27 10.24
CA ILE A 126 -4.69 0.19 10.40
C ILE A 126 -4.11 0.58 11.74
N GLN A 127 -3.01 1.33 11.70
CA GLN A 127 -2.34 1.85 12.90
C GLN A 127 -3.14 3.01 13.50
N ARG A 128 -3.34 3.02 14.83
CA ARG A 128 -3.88 4.17 15.54
C ARG A 128 -2.80 5.24 15.71
N LEU A 129 -3.11 6.47 15.35
CA LEU A 129 -2.16 7.59 15.44
C LEU A 129 -2.23 8.23 16.83
N GLY A 130 -1.18 8.03 17.65
CA GLY A 130 -1.15 8.57 19.02
C GLY A 130 -2.34 8.12 19.88
N GLY A 131 -2.85 6.91 19.66
CA GLY A 131 -4.07 6.40 20.34
C GLY A 131 -5.38 6.93 19.76
N GLN A 132 -5.33 7.85 18.79
CA GLN A 132 -6.52 8.39 18.12
C GLN A 132 -6.97 7.49 16.95
N PRO A 133 -8.27 7.49 16.62
CA PRO A 133 -8.78 6.79 15.46
C PRO A 133 -8.10 7.29 14.16
N ASN A 134 -7.69 6.37 13.32
CA ASN A 134 -7.16 6.66 11.98
C ASN A 134 -8.19 6.19 10.95
N PRO A 135 -9.08 7.07 10.47
CA PRO A 135 -10.16 6.66 9.57
C PRO A 135 -9.60 6.31 8.19
N ASN A 136 -9.88 5.10 7.76
CA ASN A 136 -9.54 4.61 6.42
C ASN A 136 -10.75 3.91 5.79
N ARG A 137 -10.76 3.84 4.46
CA ARG A 137 -11.82 3.21 3.70
C ARG A 137 -11.23 2.26 2.65
N ILE A 138 -11.81 1.08 2.55
CA ILE A 138 -11.52 0.09 1.53
C ILE A 138 -12.76 -0.09 0.68
N MET A 139 -12.59 -0.08 -0.64
CA MET A 139 -13.67 -0.28 -1.59
C MET A 139 -13.50 -1.62 -2.30
N THR A 140 -14.63 -2.29 -2.52
CA THR A 140 -14.75 -3.50 -3.32
C THR A 140 -15.92 -3.35 -4.29
N PRO A 141 -16.11 -4.23 -5.27
CA PRO A 141 -17.25 -4.17 -6.16
C PRO A 141 -18.62 -4.19 -5.44
N THR A 142 -18.71 -4.85 -4.28
CA THR A 142 -19.98 -5.02 -3.57
C THR A 142 -20.04 -4.33 -2.21
N ALA A 143 -18.90 -3.89 -1.65
CA ALA A 143 -18.84 -3.31 -0.32
C ALA A 143 -17.98 -2.05 -0.22
N VAL A 144 -18.36 -1.19 0.72
CA VAL A 144 -17.55 -0.07 1.22
C VAL A 144 -17.30 -0.32 2.69
N ILE A 145 -16.03 -0.46 3.08
CA ILE A 145 -15.58 -0.85 4.41
C ILE A 145 -14.89 0.35 5.04
N SER A 146 -15.42 0.86 6.15
CA SER A 146 -14.86 1.99 6.90
C SER A 146 -14.25 1.48 8.21
N VAL A 147 -13.01 1.89 8.48
CA VAL A 147 -12.20 1.39 9.60
C VAL A 147 -11.55 2.52 10.37
N ARG A 148 -11.19 2.27 11.64
CA ARG A 148 -10.59 3.27 12.54
C ARG A 148 -9.52 2.70 13.47
N GLY A 149 -8.64 1.85 12.96
CA GLY A 149 -7.61 1.18 13.78
C GLY A 149 -8.01 -0.24 14.13
N THR A 150 -7.93 -1.13 13.14
CA THR A 150 -8.38 -2.53 13.17
C THR A 150 -7.41 -3.41 12.41
N ILE A 151 -7.45 -4.72 12.71
CA ILE A 151 -6.85 -5.77 11.90
C ILE A 151 -7.99 -6.59 11.30
N PHE A 152 -8.04 -6.66 9.99
CA PHE A 152 -9.11 -7.34 9.27
C PHE A 152 -8.65 -7.83 7.89
N ASP A 153 -9.42 -8.73 7.34
CA ASP A 153 -9.19 -9.41 6.08
C ASP A 153 -10.37 -9.13 5.14
N VAL A 154 -10.07 -8.88 3.89
CA VAL A 154 -11.07 -8.70 2.84
C VAL A 154 -10.71 -9.60 1.67
N SER A 155 -11.63 -10.46 1.27
CA SER A 155 -11.50 -11.29 0.09
C SER A 155 -12.70 -11.15 -0.82
N ILE A 156 -12.47 -11.35 -2.12
CA ILE A 156 -13.50 -11.33 -3.14
C ILE A 156 -13.49 -12.68 -3.81
N ASN A 157 -14.67 -13.32 -3.87
CA ASN A 157 -14.87 -14.52 -4.66
C ASN A 157 -15.02 -14.13 -6.13
N ASP A 158 -14.17 -14.69 -6.99
CA ASP A 158 -14.11 -14.36 -8.42
C ASP A 158 -15.38 -14.76 -9.18
N ASP A 159 -16.08 -15.81 -8.71
CA ASP A 159 -17.23 -16.36 -9.43
C ASP A 159 -18.48 -15.46 -9.33
N ASP A 160 -18.71 -14.84 -8.18
CA ASP A 160 -19.94 -14.09 -7.89
C ASP A 160 -19.70 -12.67 -7.33
N GLU A 161 -18.45 -12.22 -7.30
CA GLU A 161 -18.02 -10.94 -6.72
C GLU A 161 -18.46 -10.76 -5.25
N THR A 162 -18.74 -11.84 -4.53
CA THR A 162 -19.07 -11.78 -3.11
C THR A 162 -17.87 -11.26 -2.33
N THR A 163 -18.05 -10.17 -1.62
CA THR A 163 -17.03 -9.65 -0.69
C THR A 163 -17.20 -10.29 0.68
N ILE A 164 -16.14 -10.89 1.19
CA ILE A 164 -16.07 -11.45 2.54
C ILE A 164 -15.18 -10.55 3.38
N VAL A 165 -15.72 -10.03 4.48
CA VAL A 165 -15.02 -9.17 5.43
C VAL A 165 -14.92 -9.91 6.77
N SER A 166 -13.71 -10.15 7.26
CA SER A 166 -13.44 -10.87 8.50
C SER A 166 -12.58 -10.02 9.42
N VAL A 167 -12.98 -9.82 10.66
CA VAL A 167 -12.31 -8.93 11.61
C VAL A 167 -11.54 -9.73 12.65
N GLU A 168 -10.23 -9.47 12.76
CA GLU A 168 -9.39 -10.09 13.79
C GLU A 168 -9.34 -9.25 15.07
N GLU A 169 -9.21 -7.94 14.93
CA GLU A 169 -9.12 -7.00 16.05
C GLU A 169 -9.90 -5.72 15.75
N GLY A 170 -10.63 -5.23 16.75
CA GLY A 170 -11.43 -4.02 16.66
C GLY A 170 -12.78 -4.25 15.99
N SER A 171 -13.23 -3.29 15.19
CA SER A 171 -14.49 -3.37 14.45
C SER A 171 -14.42 -2.57 13.15
N VAL A 172 -15.19 -2.99 12.16
CA VAL A 172 -15.34 -2.29 10.88
C VAL A 172 -16.82 -2.01 10.60
N GLU A 173 -17.08 -0.90 9.92
CA GLU A 173 -18.40 -0.56 9.41
C GLU A 173 -18.45 -0.93 7.92
N VAL A 174 -19.39 -1.79 7.56
CA VAL A 174 -19.59 -2.27 6.19
C VAL A 174 -20.88 -1.73 5.62
N ARG A 175 -20.83 -1.15 4.42
CA ARG A 175 -21.98 -0.71 3.62
C ARG A 175 -21.98 -1.45 2.29
N HIS A 176 -23.15 -1.71 1.77
CA HIS A 176 -23.28 -2.24 0.41
C HIS A 176 -22.94 -1.13 -0.60
N ALA A 177 -22.06 -1.41 -1.56
CA ALA A 177 -21.67 -0.44 -2.58
C ALA A 177 -22.78 -0.15 -3.58
N LEU A 178 -23.58 -1.17 -3.93
CA LEU A 178 -24.56 -1.13 -5.02
C LEU A 178 -26.01 -0.93 -4.54
N LYS A 179 -26.33 -1.26 -3.31
CA LYS A 179 -27.70 -1.25 -2.79
C LYS A 179 -27.85 -0.31 -1.61
N PRO A 180 -28.92 0.50 -1.54
CA PRO A 180 -29.17 1.35 -0.39
C PRO A 180 -29.49 0.49 0.85
N GLY A 181 -29.11 0.98 2.01
CA GLY A 181 -29.37 0.30 3.27
C GLY A 181 -28.49 0.83 4.38
N SER A 182 -28.78 0.36 5.61
CA SER A 182 -27.98 0.70 6.78
C SER A 182 -26.66 -0.06 6.77
N ALA A 183 -25.62 0.58 7.27
CA ALA A 183 -24.35 -0.09 7.51
C ALA A 183 -24.50 -1.20 8.56
N LYS A 184 -23.65 -2.21 8.46
CA LYS A 184 -23.46 -3.23 9.50
C LYS A 184 -22.07 -3.08 10.14
N ILE A 185 -22.02 -3.26 11.45
CA ILE A 185 -20.78 -3.32 12.21
C ILE A 185 -20.39 -4.79 12.34
N VAL A 186 -19.16 -5.10 11.97
CA VAL A 186 -18.54 -6.43 12.13
C VAL A 186 -17.46 -6.28 13.19
N ASN A 187 -17.55 -7.06 14.27
CA ASN A 187 -16.64 -6.99 15.40
C ASN A 187 -15.54 -8.07 15.30
N ALA A 188 -14.54 -7.97 16.15
CA ALA A 188 -13.50 -8.97 16.27
C ALA A 188 -14.08 -10.38 16.43
N GLY A 189 -13.62 -11.33 15.60
CA GLY A 189 -14.10 -12.70 15.55
C GLY A 189 -15.33 -12.94 14.69
N GLU A 190 -15.89 -11.91 14.07
CA GLU A 190 -17.03 -11.99 13.18
C GLU A 190 -16.62 -11.87 11.72
N SER A 191 -17.42 -12.45 10.81
CA SER A 191 -17.33 -12.20 9.37
C SER A 191 -18.69 -11.85 8.76
N LEU A 192 -18.64 -11.17 7.63
CA LEU A 192 -19.80 -10.74 6.87
C LEU A 192 -19.59 -10.99 5.39
N HIS A 193 -20.54 -11.68 4.78
CA HIS A 193 -20.60 -11.91 3.34
C HIS A 193 -21.51 -10.84 2.71
N VAL A 194 -20.98 -10.08 1.76
CA VAL A 194 -21.72 -9.07 1.02
C VAL A 194 -21.93 -9.57 -0.41
N TYR A 195 -23.12 -10.07 -0.66
CA TYR A 195 -23.54 -10.59 -1.95
C TYR A 195 -23.95 -9.46 -2.88
N ARG A 196 -23.61 -9.55 -4.17
CA ARG A 196 -23.93 -8.52 -5.18
C ARG A 196 -25.43 -8.24 -5.27
N ASP A 197 -26.24 -9.30 -5.27
CA ASP A 197 -27.67 -9.23 -5.56
C ASP A 197 -28.57 -9.12 -4.33
N GLN A 198 -28.01 -9.24 -3.11
CA GLN A 198 -28.77 -9.21 -1.87
C GLN A 198 -28.51 -7.93 -1.08
N PRO A 199 -29.56 -7.28 -0.54
CA PRO A 199 -29.36 -6.16 0.37
C PRO A 199 -28.58 -6.60 1.61
N LEU A 200 -27.73 -5.71 2.15
CA LEU A 200 -26.91 -5.99 3.32
C LEU A 200 -27.75 -6.39 4.55
N ALA A 201 -28.99 -5.93 4.64
CA ALA A 201 -29.92 -6.30 5.71
C ALA A 201 -30.18 -7.80 5.80
N GLN A 202 -30.12 -8.52 4.67
CA GLN A 202 -30.32 -9.97 4.58
C GLN A 202 -29.04 -10.77 4.86
N SER A 203 -27.87 -10.15 4.76
CA SER A 203 -26.60 -10.81 5.07
C SER A 203 -26.51 -11.12 6.55
N VAL A 204 -26.08 -12.32 6.90
CA VAL A 204 -25.91 -12.77 8.29
C VAL A 204 -24.44 -12.58 8.69
N ILE A 205 -24.23 -12.09 9.91
CA ILE A 205 -22.89 -12.06 10.48
C ILE A 205 -22.57 -13.45 11.02
N ASP A 206 -21.51 -14.05 10.51
CA ASP A 206 -20.99 -15.33 11.02
C ASP A 206 -20.14 -15.05 12.28
N LYS A 207 -20.51 -15.74 13.36
CA LYS A 207 -19.83 -15.65 14.66
C LYS A 207 -18.96 -16.87 14.96
N ASN A 208 -19.08 -17.91 14.15
CA ASN A 208 -18.36 -19.17 14.35
C ASN A 208 -17.07 -19.25 13.53
N GLU A 209 -16.47 -18.13 13.23
CA GLU A 209 -15.33 -18.03 12.34
C GLU A 209 -14.00 -18.59 12.87
N LEU A 210 -13.99 -19.14 14.09
CA LEU A 210 -12.77 -19.65 14.71
C LEU A 210 -12.05 -20.67 13.80
N PHE A 211 -12.78 -21.54 13.12
CA PHE A 211 -12.24 -22.53 12.18
C PHE A 211 -11.60 -21.85 10.96
N HIS A 212 -12.30 -20.89 10.35
CA HIS A 212 -11.80 -20.14 9.20
C HIS A 212 -10.58 -19.28 9.58
N ARG A 213 -10.52 -18.77 10.81
CA ARG A 213 -9.34 -18.04 11.32
C ARG A 213 -8.12 -18.95 11.46
N ILE A 214 -8.33 -20.18 11.98
CA ILE A 214 -7.25 -21.17 12.10
C ILE A 214 -6.72 -21.52 10.71
N MET A 215 -7.59 -21.79 9.75
CA MET A 215 -7.18 -22.13 8.39
C MET A 215 -6.43 -20.97 7.71
N ARG A 216 -6.94 -19.75 7.80
CA ARG A 216 -6.25 -18.56 7.29
C ARG A 216 -4.91 -18.32 7.99
N GLY A 217 -4.86 -18.50 9.30
CA GLY A 217 -3.61 -18.39 10.06
C GLY A 217 -2.53 -19.38 9.62
N LEU A 218 -2.92 -20.59 9.23
CA LEU A 218 -2.01 -21.58 8.67
C LEU A 218 -1.52 -21.18 7.27
N GLU A 219 -2.40 -20.65 6.42
CA GLU A 219 -2.05 -20.12 5.11
C GLU A 219 -1.09 -18.93 5.24
N ASP A 220 -1.41 -17.96 6.10
CA ASP A 220 -0.56 -16.81 6.39
C ASP A 220 0.81 -17.22 6.94
N ALA A 221 0.86 -18.25 7.80
CA ALA A 221 2.11 -18.80 8.32
C ALA A 221 2.95 -19.46 7.23
N ALA A 222 2.31 -20.22 6.31
CA ALA A 222 2.99 -20.85 5.19
C ALA A 222 3.63 -19.79 4.26
N TYR A 223 2.92 -18.70 3.95
CA TYR A 223 3.48 -17.60 3.18
C TYR A 223 4.65 -16.93 3.89
N ARG A 224 4.54 -16.69 5.21
CA ARG A 224 5.63 -16.06 5.98
C ARG A 224 6.87 -16.95 6.04
N ILE A 225 6.71 -18.27 6.14
CA ILE A 225 7.83 -19.22 6.10
C ILE A 225 8.48 -19.21 4.71
N ALA A 226 7.70 -19.20 3.65
CA ALA A 226 8.21 -19.13 2.28
C ALA A 226 8.99 -17.83 2.00
N ILE A 227 8.59 -16.72 2.67
CA ILE A 227 9.21 -15.39 2.50
C ILE A 227 10.48 -15.23 3.36
N SER A 228 10.60 -15.98 4.46
CA SER A 228 11.83 -15.92 5.26
C SER A 228 12.98 -16.37 4.36
N PRO A 229 13.93 -15.49 4.00
CA PRO A 229 15.15 -15.95 3.37
C PRO A 229 15.72 -17.02 4.32
N ALA A 230 15.99 -18.21 3.78
CA ALA A 230 16.68 -19.25 4.52
C ALA A 230 18.05 -18.68 4.92
N GLY A 231 18.04 -17.94 6.03
CA GLY A 231 19.25 -17.64 6.74
C GLY A 231 19.85 -18.99 7.08
N HIS A 232 21.07 -19.23 6.65
CA HIS A 232 21.90 -20.35 7.03
C HIS A 232 22.27 -20.24 8.51
N ASP A 233 21.32 -19.99 9.37
CA ASP A 233 21.45 -20.23 10.81
C ASP A 233 20.92 -21.62 11.03
N GLY A 234 21.88 -22.56 10.98
CA GLY A 234 21.64 -23.94 11.28
C GLY A 234 20.78 -24.05 12.54
N LEU A 235 19.73 -24.85 12.43
CA LEU A 235 18.99 -25.36 13.56
C LEU A 235 20.03 -25.87 14.57
N SER A 236 20.43 -25.03 15.51
CA SER A 236 21.08 -25.43 16.72
C SER A 236 20.01 -26.19 17.49
N ILE A 237 19.95 -27.51 17.25
CA ILE A 237 19.27 -28.41 18.16
C ILE A 237 19.95 -28.17 19.50
N PRO A 238 19.25 -27.77 20.57
CA PRO A 238 19.85 -27.70 21.87
C PRO A 238 20.28 -29.14 22.23
N THR A 239 21.55 -29.42 22.06
CA THR A 239 22.14 -30.63 22.59
C THR A 239 21.96 -30.54 24.09
N GLY A 240 21.19 -31.47 24.65
CA GLY A 240 21.03 -31.60 26.09
C GLY A 240 22.38 -31.68 26.80
N PRO A 241 22.40 -31.53 28.14
CA PRO A 241 23.65 -31.42 28.90
C PRO A 241 24.56 -32.62 28.58
N GLN A 242 25.72 -32.34 28.00
CA GLN A 242 26.78 -33.31 27.83
C GLN A 242 27.21 -33.73 29.24
N THR A 243 26.77 -34.90 29.66
CA THR A 243 27.44 -35.64 30.75
C THR A 243 28.86 -35.88 30.30
N GLY A 244 29.78 -35.23 30.97
CA GLY A 244 31.22 -35.37 30.71
C GLY A 244 31.61 -36.82 30.77
N ASP A 245 31.90 -37.38 29.62
CA ASP A 245 32.59 -38.67 29.50
C ASP A 245 34.06 -38.43 29.87
N LYS A 246 34.39 -38.82 31.11
CA LYS A 246 35.80 -38.97 31.55
C LYS A 246 36.34 -40.16 30.78
N GLY A 247 37.14 -39.90 29.78
CA GLY A 247 37.92 -40.91 29.10
C GLY A 247 38.73 -41.79 30.11
N PRO A 248 39.00 -43.07 29.79
CA PRO A 248 39.68 -43.96 30.64
C PRO A 248 41.10 -43.46 30.98
N PRO A 249 41.64 -43.74 32.21
CA PRO A 249 42.97 -43.28 32.63
C PRO A 249 44.04 -43.92 31.75
N ALA A 250 45.06 -43.16 31.41
CA ALA A 250 46.21 -43.60 30.65
C ALA A 250 46.96 -44.71 31.41
N PRO A 251 47.52 -45.75 30.73
CA PRO A 251 48.30 -46.81 31.37
C PRO A 251 49.58 -46.23 31.88
N PRO A 252 50.18 -46.85 33.02
CA PRO A 252 51.39 -46.38 33.61
C PRO A 252 52.61 -46.66 32.71
N ASN A 253 53.56 -45.73 32.77
CA ASN A 253 54.84 -45.67 32.05
C ASN A 253 55.52 -47.04 31.83
N ALA A 254 55.82 -47.36 30.56
CA ALA A 254 56.76 -48.38 30.17
C ALA A 254 58.22 -47.86 30.37
N PRO A 255 59.16 -48.67 30.84
CA PRO A 255 60.56 -48.25 30.98
C PRO A 255 61.24 -48.12 29.61
N PRO A 256 62.33 -47.31 29.50
CA PRO A 256 63.05 -47.14 28.25
C PRO A 256 63.84 -48.43 27.86
N PRO A 257 63.97 -48.68 26.54
CA PRO A 257 64.71 -49.79 26.03
C PRO A 257 66.26 -49.60 26.23
N PRO A 258 67.08 -50.67 26.20
CA PRO A 258 68.50 -50.65 26.49
C PRO A 258 69.36 -49.90 25.46
#